data_9323096eb80ee262d664e3e7a83c9dea
#
_entry.id   9323096eb80ee262d664e3e7a83c9dea
#
_cell.length_a   1.000
_cell.length_b   1.000
_cell.length_c   1.000
_cell.angle_alpha   90.00
_cell.angle_beta   90.00
_cell.angle_gamma   90.00
#
_symmetry.space_group_name_H-M   'P 1'
#
loop_
_entity.id
_entity.type
_entity.pdbx_description
1 polymer ?
#
loop_
_entity_poly.entity_id
_entity_poly.type
_entity_poly.pdbx_seq_one_letter_code
_entity_poly.pdbx_strand_id
1 'polypeptide(L)'
;MSSAWFAKIRATNRNRAKPATRKKSKMPRLLGVDIPGDKRIEASLPYIYGMGPSNSKKILEQANIDPNIRAKDLSPEQLNAIIVAINANKIPIEGDLRREVQGNLKRLQAINCYRGIRHRRGLPVRGQRTGTNARTRKGPRKTVGVQRNKDA
;
A
#
# COMPACT_ATOMS: atom_id res chain seq x y z
N MET A 1 3.39 -25.44 -54.39
CA MET A 1 3.83 -24.31 -53.53
C MET A 1 4.62 -24.91 -52.38
N SER A 2 5.89 -24.52 -52.30
CA SER A 2 6.98 -25.32 -51.67
C SER A 2 6.94 -25.28 -50.14
N SER A 3 7.13 -26.48 -49.56
CA SER A 3 7.25 -26.76 -48.08
C SER A 3 8.40 -25.99 -47.37
N ALA A 4 9.31 -25.41 -48.17
CA ALA A 4 10.43 -24.60 -47.68
C ALA A 4 10.03 -23.24 -47.07
N TRP A 5 8.88 -22.68 -47.49
CA TRP A 5 8.39 -21.40 -46.95
C TRP A 5 7.87 -21.51 -45.52
N PHE A 6 7.24 -22.64 -45.17
CA PHE A 6 6.76 -22.88 -43.81
C PHE A 6 7.90 -23.21 -42.82
N ALA A 7 9.02 -23.77 -43.31
CA ALA A 7 10.19 -24.01 -42.47
C ALA A 7 10.91 -22.74 -42.05
N LYS A 8 10.91 -21.70 -42.91
CA LYS A 8 11.57 -20.43 -42.66
C LYS A 8 10.84 -19.59 -41.60
N ILE A 9 9.51 -19.70 -41.52
CA ILE A 9 8.69 -19.00 -40.50
C ILE A 9 8.86 -19.63 -39.10
N ARG A 10 9.12 -20.92 -39.00
CA ARG A 10 9.38 -21.61 -37.72
C ARG A 10 10.76 -21.31 -37.13
N ALA A 11 11.73 -20.92 -37.94
CA ALA A 11 13.09 -20.65 -37.48
C ALA A 11 13.24 -19.23 -36.84
N THR A 12 12.43 -18.26 -37.23
CA THR A 12 12.51 -16.87 -36.72
C THR A 12 11.89 -16.67 -35.33
N ASN A 13 11.17 -17.66 -34.82
CA ASN A 13 10.46 -17.51 -33.53
C ASN A 13 11.19 -18.17 -32.35
N ARG A 14 12.41 -18.68 -32.53
CA ARG A 14 13.21 -19.32 -31.46
C ARG A 14 14.04 -18.35 -30.61
N ASN A 15 14.15 -17.09 -31.00
CA ASN A 15 14.87 -16.06 -30.26
C ASN A 15 13.94 -15.13 -29.43
N ARG A 16 12.84 -15.66 -28.89
CA ARG A 16 12.21 -14.98 -27.75
C ARG A 16 13.16 -15.10 -26.57
N ALA A 17 13.95 -14.05 -26.38
CA ALA A 17 14.78 -13.90 -25.18
C ALA A 17 13.92 -14.27 -23.95
N LYS A 18 14.35 -15.28 -23.19
CA LYS A 18 13.73 -15.66 -21.93
C LYS A 18 13.62 -14.37 -21.11
N PRO A 19 12.44 -14.03 -20.52
CA PRO A 19 12.34 -12.85 -19.69
C PRO A 19 13.44 -12.94 -18.64
N ALA A 20 14.30 -11.91 -18.60
CA ALA A 20 15.38 -11.82 -17.65
C ALA A 20 14.79 -12.11 -16.26
N THR A 21 15.29 -13.13 -15.60
CA THR A 21 14.89 -13.51 -14.24
C THR A 21 14.97 -12.26 -13.40
N ARG A 22 13.84 -11.72 -13.02
CA ARG A 22 13.70 -10.50 -12.20
C ARG A 22 14.50 -10.76 -10.93
N LYS A 23 15.72 -10.21 -10.87
CA LYS A 23 16.57 -10.31 -9.68
C LYS A 23 15.68 -9.88 -8.51
N LYS A 24 15.53 -10.77 -7.51
CA LYS A 24 14.77 -10.44 -6.29
C LYS A 24 15.38 -9.15 -5.74
N SER A 25 14.67 -8.03 -5.85
CA SER A 25 15.13 -6.76 -5.32
C SER A 25 15.29 -6.91 -3.82
N LYS A 26 16.43 -6.51 -3.30
CA LYS A 26 16.67 -6.50 -1.86
C LYS A 26 15.64 -5.53 -1.27
N MET A 27 14.65 -6.05 -0.54
CA MET A 27 13.63 -5.24 0.13
C MET A 27 14.17 -4.89 1.50
N PRO A 28 14.54 -3.63 1.76
CA PRO A 28 14.93 -3.24 3.09
C PRO A 28 13.71 -3.27 4.02
N ARG A 29 13.94 -3.70 5.26
CA ARG A 29 12.91 -3.78 6.28
C ARG A 29 13.08 -2.64 7.27
N LEU A 30 12.01 -1.86 7.47
CA LEU A 30 12.00 -0.72 8.35
C LEU A 30 10.81 -0.84 9.32
N LEU A 31 11.08 -0.83 10.63
CA LEU A 31 10.05 -0.97 11.68
C LEU A 31 9.14 -2.20 11.49
N GLY A 32 9.72 -3.30 11.00
CA GLY A 32 8.97 -4.53 10.76
C GLY A 32 8.22 -4.60 9.44
N VAL A 33 8.23 -3.54 8.64
CA VAL A 33 7.57 -3.46 7.33
C VAL A 33 8.59 -3.52 6.20
N ASP A 34 8.33 -4.35 5.20
CA ASP A 34 9.16 -4.43 4.00
C ASP A 34 8.77 -3.29 3.05
N ILE A 35 9.74 -2.44 2.72
CA ILE A 35 9.55 -1.32 1.80
C ILE A 35 10.09 -1.66 0.40
N PRO A 36 9.45 -1.16 -0.69
CA PRO A 36 9.88 -1.44 -2.04
C PRO A 36 11.27 -0.85 -2.32
N GLY A 37 12.25 -1.72 -2.59
CA GLY A 37 13.65 -1.35 -2.81
C GLY A 37 13.90 -0.58 -4.10
N ASP A 38 13.10 -0.80 -5.14
CA ASP A 38 13.30 -0.22 -6.47
C ASP A 38 12.85 1.24 -6.59
N LYS A 39 12.13 1.74 -5.59
CA LYS A 39 11.65 3.14 -5.55
C LYS A 39 12.65 4.04 -4.84
N ARG A 40 12.55 5.36 -5.10
CA ARG A 40 13.23 6.38 -4.31
C ARG A 40 12.78 6.29 -2.86
N ILE A 41 13.65 6.61 -1.90
CA ILE A 41 13.31 6.49 -0.48
C ILE A 41 12.11 7.37 -0.10
N GLU A 42 12.01 8.58 -0.66
CA GLU A 42 10.86 9.46 -0.49
C GLU A 42 9.53 8.79 -0.87
N ALA A 43 9.52 7.99 -1.95
CA ALA A 43 8.33 7.29 -2.43
C ALA A 43 8.16 5.91 -1.78
N SER A 44 9.19 5.38 -1.11
CA SER A 44 9.13 4.09 -0.42
C SER A 44 8.63 4.22 1.02
N LEU A 45 8.97 5.28 1.73
CA LEU A 45 8.51 5.52 3.09
C LEU A 45 6.99 5.59 3.25
N PRO A 46 6.21 6.19 2.33
CA PRO A 46 4.75 6.21 2.42
C PRO A 46 4.05 4.84 2.36
N TYR A 47 4.78 3.75 2.08
CA TYR A 47 4.24 2.39 2.19
C TYR A 47 4.05 1.95 3.64
N ILE A 48 4.70 2.61 4.59
CA ILE A 48 4.50 2.41 6.01
C ILE A 48 3.22 3.14 6.43
N TYR A 49 2.30 2.44 7.03
CA TYR A 49 1.03 3.02 7.49
C TYR A 49 1.26 4.09 8.56
N GLY A 50 0.78 5.30 8.30
CA GLY A 50 0.99 6.49 9.14
C GLY A 50 2.07 7.44 8.61
N MET A 51 2.86 7.01 7.61
CA MET A 51 3.87 7.83 6.96
C MET A 51 3.30 8.40 5.65
N GLY A 52 3.09 9.70 5.61
CA GLY A 52 2.69 10.40 4.39
C GLY A 52 3.88 11.08 3.70
N PRO A 53 3.72 11.59 2.46
CA PRO A 53 4.81 12.22 1.72
C PRO A 53 5.43 13.42 2.46
N SER A 54 4.63 14.22 3.14
CA SER A 54 5.12 15.37 3.92
C SER A 54 5.99 14.95 5.11
N ASN A 55 5.56 13.91 5.84
CA ASN A 55 6.34 13.38 6.96
C ASN A 55 7.61 12.69 6.45
N SER A 56 7.56 12.00 5.32
CA SER A 56 8.73 11.37 4.71
C SER A 56 9.81 12.40 4.39
N LYS A 57 9.46 13.54 3.79
CA LYS A 57 10.41 14.63 3.50
C LYS A 57 11.06 15.16 4.77
N LYS A 58 10.26 15.52 5.77
CA LYS A 58 10.78 16.03 7.06
C LYS A 58 11.75 15.06 7.73
N ILE A 59 11.46 13.76 7.70
CA ILE A 59 12.31 12.74 8.31
C ILE A 59 13.63 12.60 7.54
N LEU A 60 13.59 12.61 6.21
CA LEU A 60 14.77 12.53 5.37
C LEU A 60 15.69 13.77 5.54
N GLU A 61 15.10 14.95 5.64
CA GLU A 61 15.82 16.20 5.95
C GLU A 61 16.52 16.12 7.31
N GLN A 62 15.84 15.64 8.35
CA GLN A 62 16.40 15.46 9.68
C GLN A 62 17.50 14.38 9.74
N ALA A 63 17.36 13.34 8.94
CA ALA A 63 18.36 12.27 8.83
C ALA A 63 19.52 12.62 7.89
N ASN A 64 19.49 13.80 7.22
CA ASN A 64 20.47 14.22 6.21
C ASN A 64 20.66 13.16 5.08
N ILE A 65 19.56 12.61 4.59
CA ILE A 65 19.56 11.58 3.53
C ILE A 65 18.94 12.18 2.26
N ASP A 66 19.61 12.00 1.11
CA ASP A 66 19.09 12.43 -0.18
C ASP A 66 17.81 11.67 -0.53
N PRO A 67 16.68 12.35 -0.77
CA PRO A 67 15.39 11.74 -1.09
C PRO A 67 15.40 10.93 -2.40
N ASN A 68 16.37 11.18 -3.30
CA ASN A 68 16.47 10.52 -4.59
C ASN A 68 17.12 9.13 -4.56
N ILE A 69 17.81 8.78 -3.48
CA ILE A 69 18.46 7.47 -3.31
C ILE A 69 17.38 6.37 -3.34
N ARG A 70 17.69 5.24 -3.97
CA ARG A 70 16.79 4.09 -3.96
C ARG A 70 16.84 3.38 -2.61
N ALA A 71 15.71 2.90 -2.13
CA ALA A 71 15.62 2.28 -0.82
C ALA A 71 16.54 1.04 -0.66
N LYS A 72 16.84 0.33 -1.75
CA LYS A 72 17.78 -0.81 -1.75
C LYS A 72 19.25 -0.43 -1.54
N ASP A 73 19.62 0.81 -1.86
CA ASP A 73 21.00 1.31 -1.84
C ASP A 73 21.34 1.99 -0.50
N LEU A 74 20.40 2.03 0.43
CA LEU A 74 20.60 2.59 1.77
C LEU A 74 21.48 1.69 2.63
N SER A 75 22.38 2.32 3.38
CA SER A 75 23.17 1.64 4.40
C SER A 75 22.33 1.32 5.65
N PRO A 76 22.74 0.30 6.44
CA PRO A 76 22.08 0.02 7.71
C PRO A 76 22.07 1.20 8.68
N GLU A 77 23.13 2.02 8.67
CA GLU A 77 23.28 3.22 9.48
C GLU A 77 22.22 4.28 9.11
N GLN A 78 22.00 4.50 7.81
CA GLN A 78 20.98 5.40 7.31
C GLN A 78 19.57 4.92 7.67
N LEU A 79 19.31 3.61 7.62
CA LEU A 79 18.04 3.04 8.07
C LEU A 79 17.80 3.29 9.55
N ASN A 80 18.84 3.14 10.39
CA ASN A 80 18.77 3.45 11.81
C ASN A 80 18.54 4.95 12.06
N ALA A 81 19.19 5.83 11.31
CA ALA A 81 18.98 7.28 11.40
C ALA A 81 17.51 7.66 11.10
N ILE A 82 16.89 7.02 10.10
CA ILE A 82 15.47 7.20 9.81
C ILE A 82 14.61 6.77 11.00
N ILE A 83 14.90 5.63 11.63
CA ILE A 83 14.15 5.14 12.80
C ILE A 83 14.27 6.12 13.97
N VAL A 84 15.46 6.62 14.24
CA VAL A 84 15.69 7.62 15.29
C VAL A 84 14.90 8.90 15.02
N ALA A 85 14.91 9.40 13.79
CA ALA A 85 14.17 10.59 13.39
C ALA A 85 12.63 10.39 13.54
N ILE A 86 12.11 9.22 13.21
CA ILE A 86 10.70 8.88 13.39
C ILE A 86 10.31 8.90 14.87
N ASN A 87 11.14 8.28 15.72
CA ASN A 87 10.90 8.22 17.17
C ASN A 87 11.00 9.61 17.81
N ALA A 88 11.95 10.44 17.39
CA ALA A 88 12.12 11.82 17.86
C ALA A 88 10.87 12.67 17.56
N ASN A 89 10.25 12.49 16.41
CA ASN A 89 9.02 13.19 16.03
C ASN A 89 7.75 12.58 16.66
N LYS A 90 7.86 11.49 17.44
CA LYS A 90 6.71 10.81 18.07
C LYS A 90 5.58 10.51 17.10
N ILE A 91 5.90 10.14 15.86
CA ILE A 91 4.91 9.83 14.83
C ILE A 91 4.37 8.42 15.10
N PRO A 92 3.06 8.27 15.40
CA PRO A 92 2.47 6.94 15.55
C PRO A 92 2.42 6.25 14.17
N ILE A 93 2.96 5.06 14.07
CA ILE A 93 3.02 4.28 12.84
C ILE A 93 2.56 2.85 13.08
N GLU A 94 2.13 2.21 12.01
CA GLU A 94 1.70 0.81 11.95
C GLU A 94 0.83 0.39 13.14
N GLY A 95 1.37 -0.41 14.06
CA GLY A 95 0.64 -0.99 15.17
C GLY A 95 0.10 0.05 16.15
N ASP A 96 0.88 1.07 16.44
CA ASP A 96 0.51 2.13 17.39
C ASP A 96 -0.64 2.97 16.84
N LEU A 97 -0.53 3.39 15.58
CA LEU A 97 -1.59 4.12 14.90
C LEU A 97 -2.88 3.29 14.78
N ARG A 98 -2.76 2.00 14.45
CA ARG A 98 -3.93 1.11 14.39
C ARG A 98 -4.61 0.97 15.74
N ARG A 99 -3.84 0.84 16.83
CA ARG A 99 -4.38 0.79 18.20
C ARG A 99 -5.08 2.07 18.58
N GLU A 100 -4.48 3.21 18.27
CA GLU A 100 -5.09 4.52 18.52
C GLU A 100 -6.41 4.71 17.77
N VAL A 101 -6.42 4.45 16.46
CA VAL A 101 -7.64 4.54 15.63
C VAL A 101 -8.73 3.59 16.15
N GLN A 102 -8.37 2.34 16.49
CA GLN A 102 -9.32 1.40 17.06
C GLN A 102 -9.84 1.84 18.43
N GLY A 103 -8.97 2.39 19.28
CA GLY A 103 -9.36 2.96 20.58
C GLY A 103 -10.37 4.08 20.43
N ASN A 104 -10.12 4.99 19.49
CA ASN A 104 -11.03 6.09 19.18
C ASN A 104 -12.39 5.59 18.66
N LEU A 105 -12.39 4.58 17.77
CA LEU A 105 -13.65 3.98 17.29
C LEU A 105 -14.42 3.27 18.40
N LYS A 106 -13.75 2.51 19.26
CA LYS A 106 -14.37 1.84 20.42
C LYS A 106 -14.99 2.85 21.37
N ARG A 107 -14.28 3.95 21.66
CA ARG A 107 -14.80 5.04 22.49
C ARG A 107 -16.08 5.64 21.92
N LEU A 108 -16.12 5.96 20.61
CA LEU A 108 -17.33 6.48 19.96
C LEU A 108 -18.51 5.50 20.02
N GLN A 109 -18.22 4.20 19.92
CA GLN A 109 -19.25 3.15 20.01
C GLN A 109 -19.75 2.96 21.45
N ALA A 110 -18.88 3.06 22.46
CA ALA A 110 -19.25 2.96 23.85
C ALA A 110 -20.16 4.11 24.31
N ILE A 111 -19.86 5.34 23.85
CA ILE A 111 -20.70 6.51 24.12
C ILE A 111 -22.06 6.44 23.39
N ASN A 112 -22.24 5.50 22.44
CA ASN A 112 -23.44 5.36 21.61
C ASN A 112 -23.79 6.65 20.84
N CYS A 113 -22.82 7.49 20.48
CA CYS A 113 -23.06 8.68 19.69
C CYS A 113 -23.47 8.32 18.25
N TYR A 114 -24.09 9.25 17.54
CA TYR A 114 -24.50 9.04 16.14
C TYR A 114 -23.37 8.50 15.26
N ARG A 115 -22.17 9.08 15.36
CA ARG A 115 -20.98 8.61 14.60
C ARG A 115 -20.63 7.17 14.94
N GLY A 116 -20.65 6.78 16.22
CA GLY A 116 -20.36 5.42 16.68
C GLY A 116 -21.36 4.40 16.13
N ILE A 117 -22.65 4.71 16.14
CA ILE A 117 -23.70 3.86 15.57
C ILE A 117 -23.49 3.72 14.06
N ARG A 118 -23.16 4.80 13.36
CA ARG A 118 -22.91 4.75 11.91
C ARG A 118 -21.67 3.90 11.57
N HIS A 119 -20.59 4.00 12.36
CA HIS A 119 -19.43 3.14 12.21
C HIS A 119 -19.76 1.67 12.42
N ARG A 120 -20.52 1.34 13.48
CA ARG A 120 -20.96 -0.04 13.78
C ARG A 120 -21.82 -0.63 12.67
N ARG A 121 -22.67 0.17 12.05
CA ARG A 121 -23.56 -0.26 10.94
C ARG A 121 -22.88 -0.24 9.56
N GLY A 122 -21.61 0.17 9.45
CA GLY A 122 -20.93 0.30 8.16
C GLY A 122 -21.53 1.37 7.22
N LEU A 123 -22.19 2.39 7.79
CA LEU A 123 -22.86 3.44 7.03
C LEU A 123 -22.00 4.72 6.98
N PRO A 124 -22.26 5.63 6.02
CA PRO A 124 -21.61 6.93 5.99
C PRO A 124 -21.84 7.70 7.28
N VAL A 125 -20.77 8.39 7.75
CA VAL A 125 -20.73 9.03 9.08
C VAL A 125 -20.97 10.53 9.02
N ARG A 126 -20.76 11.14 7.84
CA ARG A 126 -20.78 12.61 7.65
C ARG A 126 -22.10 13.14 7.04
N GLY A 127 -23.22 12.46 7.26
CA GLY A 127 -24.52 12.92 6.79
C GLY A 127 -24.81 12.66 5.29
N GLN A 128 -23.98 11.89 4.59
CA GLN A 128 -24.23 11.57 3.19
C GLN A 128 -25.54 10.80 3.01
N ARG A 129 -26.22 11.08 1.89
CA ARG A 129 -27.47 10.39 1.50
C ARG A 129 -27.22 8.89 1.33
N THR A 130 -28.12 8.07 1.88
CA THR A 130 -27.99 6.62 1.87
C THR A 130 -28.98 5.88 1.00
N GLY A 131 -30.02 6.56 0.48
CA GLY A 131 -31.07 5.92 -0.34
C GLY A 131 -30.50 5.32 -1.62
N THR A 132 -29.81 6.10 -2.41
CA THR A 132 -29.32 5.68 -3.75
C THR A 132 -27.87 5.24 -3.78
N ASN A 133 -26.99 5.96 -3.07
CA ASN A 133 -25.52 5.87 -3.17
C ASN A 133 -24.89 5.34 -1.88
N ALA A 134 -23.64 5.78 -1.59
CA ALA A 134 -22.81 5.32 -0.46
C ALA A 134 -22.33 3.87 -0.60
N ARG A 135 -22.08 3.42 -1.83
CA ARG A 135 -21.69 2.04 -2.13
C ARG A 135 -20.32 1.65 -1.55
N THR A 136 -19.39 2.59 -1.46
CA THR A 136 -18.07 2.35 -0.82
C THR A 136 -18.21 1.82 0.60
N ARG A 137 -19.19 2.31 1.37
CA ARG A 137 -19.44 1.86 2.75
C ARG A 137 -20.40 0.68 2.83
N LYS A 138 -21.44 0.66 2.00
CA LYS A 138 -22.48 -0.38 1.98
C LYS A 138 -22.07 -1.66 1.23
N GLY A 139 -21.05 -1.56 0.37
CA GLY A 139 -20.67 -2.64 -0.53
C GLY A 139 -21.54 -2.73 -1.80
N PRO A 140 -21.32 -3.77 -2.63
CA PRO A 140 -22.07 -4.00 -3.85
C PRO A 140 -23.58 -4.13 -3.57
N ARG A 141 -24.41 -3.91 -4.59
CA ARG A 141 -25.85 -4.15 -4.48
C ARG A 141 -26.09 -5.65 -4.30
N LYS A 142 -26.83 -6.01 -3.27
CA LYS A 142 -27.34 -7.37 -3.12
C LYS A 142 -28.56 -7.51 -4.00
N THR A 143 -28.48 -8.33 -5.03
CA THR A 143 -29.63 -8.71 -5.87
C THR A 143 -30.26 -9.98 -5.32
N VAL A 144 -31.57 -10.03 -5.34
CA VAL A 144 -32.33 -11.28 -5.07
C VAL A 144 -32.37 -12.03 -6.40
N GLY A 145 -31.65 -13.16 -6.49
CA GLY A 145 -31.58 -13.98 -7.71
C GLY A 145 -30.25 -14.75 -7.81
N VAL A 146 -30.13 -15.58 -8.83
CA VAL A 146 -28.94 -16.40 -9.09
C VAL A 146 -27.74 -15.50 -9.37
N GLN A 147 -26.74 -15.54 -8.50
CA GLN A 147 -25.44 -14.94 -8.79
C GLN A 147 -24.71 -15.85 -9.78
N ARG A 148 -24.51 -15.39 -11.03
CA ARG A 148 -23.56 -16.03 -11.93
C ARG A 148 -22.18 -15.94 -11.31
N ASN A 149 -21.58 -17.08 -11.01
CA ASN A 149 -20.17 -17.15 -10.63
C ASN A 149 -19.35 -16.53 -11.78
N LYS A 150 -18.59 -15.48 -11.48
CA LYS A 150 -17.72 -14.83 -12.47
C LYS A 150 -16.46 -15.65 -12.79
N ASP A 151 -16.28 -16.77 -12.12
CA ASP A 151 -15.08 -17.61 -12.16
C ASP A 151 -15.34 -18.93 -12.92
N ALA A 152 -16.31 -18.93 -13.86
CA ALA A 152 -16.55 -20.03 -14.79
C ALA A 152 -16.15 -19.64 -16.21
#